data_63f7fcb254e8c01cee7be1aea1e9fe88
#
_entry.id   63f7fcb254e8c01cee7be1aea1e9fe88
#
_cell.length_a   1.000
_cell.length_b   1.000
_cell.length_c   1.000
_cell.angle_alpha   90.00
_cell.angle_beta   90.00
_cell.angle_gamma   90.00
#
_symmetry.space_group_name_H-M   'P 1'
#
loop_
_entity.id
_entity.type
_entity.pdbx_description
1 polymer ?
#
loop_
_entity_poly.entity_id
_entity_poly.type
_entity_poly.pdbx_seq_one_letter_code
_entity_poly.pdbx_strand_id
1 'polypeptide(L)'
;IAQTLVGDGVDLIFANSTQSAQAAKSVTNDIPIVFTSVTDAVGAELIASMEAPGGNVTGTIDLHPDTIANTAAFFKNELGAKKVGTVYNTGEQNSIAQVEQIKAALKAEGIELVEAAVSNSSEVKQATESLLGKVDSLYIFTDNTVVSALDSVIDVANTNKLPLIVGEMDSVARGGLAAYGFEYYDIGYEAGQKAVEILANGKSAGEIPATFPANLKLVINKAAAENVGLEIKESWNAEVIE
;
A
#
# COMPACT_ATOMS: atom_id res chain seq x y z
N ILE A 1 -5.10 21.84 7.64
CA ILE A 1 -3.72 21.90 7.09
C ILE A 1 -3.78 22.34 5.62
N ALA A 2 -4.46 21.65 4.68
CA ALA A 2 -4.45 22.00 3.25
C ALA A 2 -4.93 23.44 3.00
N GLN A 3 -6.05 23.86 3.62
CA GLN A 3 -6.53 25.25 3.55
C GLN A 3 -5.54 26.28 4.10
N THR A 4 -4.79 25.92 5.14
CA THR A 4 -3.75 26.78 5.71
C THR A 4 -2.62 27.01 4.71
N LEU A 5 -2.13 25.93 4.07
CA LEU A 5 -1.09 26.04 3.03
C LEU A 5 -1.52 26.93 1.86
N VAL A 6 -2.78 26.80 1.42
CA VAL A 6 -3.33 27.68 0.38
C VAL A 6 -3.40 29.14 0.86
N GLY A 7 -3.82 29.38 2.10
CA GLY A 7 -3.87 30.71 2.69
C GLY A 7 -2.51 31.37 2.86
N ASP A 8 -1.48 30.56 3.12
CA ASP A 8 -0.09 31.01 3.26
C ASP A 8 0.58 31.27 1.90
N GLY A 9 -0.07 30.91 0.78
CA GLY A 9 0.42 31.16 -0.57
C GLY A 9 1.69 30.39 -0.91
N VAL A 10 1.75 29.12 -0.52
CA VAL A 10 2.92 28.25 -0.82
C VAL A 10 3.06 28.02 -2.33
N ASP A 11 4.28 27.85 -2.82
CA ASP A 11 4.58 27.67 -4.24
C ASP A 11 4.25 26.25 -4.74
N LEU A 12 4.17 25.25 -3.84
CA LEU A 12 3.86 23.87 -4.13
C LEU A 12 3.36 23.16 -2.85
N ILE A 13 2.44 22.21 -3.00
CA ILE A 13 2.01 21.31 -1.92
C ILE A 13 2.58 19.91 -2.20
N PHE A 14 3.40 19.41 -1.28
CA PHE A 14 3.88 18.02 -1.31
C PHE A 14 2.98 17.18 -0.40
N ALA A 15 2.22 16.24 -0.99
CA ALA A 15 1.19 15.47 -0.30
C ALA A 15 1.58 13.99 -0.19
N ASN A 16 1.70 13.49 1.02
CA ASN A 16 1.95 12.07 1.28
C ASN A 16 0.63 11.35 1.58
N SER A 17 0.36 10.28 0.88
CA SER A 17 -0.83 9.43 0.90
C SER A 17 -2.05 9.97 0.11
N THR A 18 -2.95 9.06 -0.25
CA THR A 18 -4.16 9.35 -1.05
C THR A 18 -5.05 10.41 -0.39
N GLN A 19 -5.33 10.27 0.90
CA GLN A 19 -6.22 11.21 1.62
C GLN A 19 -5.61 12.63 1.69
N SER A 20 -4.29 12.73 1.90
CA SER A 20 -3.61 14.03 1.92
C SER A 20 -3.64 14.71 0.56
N ALA A 21 -3.42 13.96 -0.52
CA ALA A 21 -3.49 14.47 -1.89
C ALA A 21 -4.91 14.90 -2.27
N GLN A 22 -5.93 14.12 -1.91
CA GLN A 22 -7.33 14.49 -2.10
C GLN A 22 -7.70 15.76 -1.33
N ALA A 23 -7.26 15.87 -0.06
CA ALA A 23 -7.48 17.07 0.74
C ALA A 23 -6.81 18.31 0.12
N ALA A 24 -5.59 18.18 -0.42
CA ALA A 24 -4.91 19.27 -1.11
C ALA A 24 -5.67 19.67 -2.39
N LYS A 25 -6.02 18.70 -3.24
CA LYS A 25 -6.73 18.94 -4.49
C LYS A 25 -8.11 19.58 -4.28
N SER A 26 -8.80 19.24 -3.19
CA SER A 26 -10.13 19.80 -2.88
C SER A 26 -10.14 21.29 -2.58
N VAL A 27 -8.98 21.92 -2.29
CA VAL A 27 -8.88 23.31 -1.85
C VAL A 27 -8.13 24.22 -2.83
N THR A 28 -7.50 23.66 -3.86
CA THR A 28 -6.80 24.46 -4.89
C THR A 28 -6.75 23.76 -6.24
N ASN A 29 -6.90 24.57 -7.31
CA ASN A 29 -6.64 24.15 -8.69
C ASN A 29 -5.43 24.90 -9.29
N ASP A 30 -4.83 25.85 -8.55
CA ASP A 30 -3.78 26.74 -9.04
C ASP A 30 -2.42 26.36 -8.48
N ILE A 31 -2.32 26.03 -7.17
CA ILE A 31 -1.07 25.64 -6.56
C ILE A 31 -0.73 24.20 -7.00
N PRO A 32 0.46 23.96 -7.56
CA PRO A 32 0.89 22.63 -7.95
C PRO A 32 0.90 21.66 -6.75
N ILE A 33 0.45 20.43 -6.98
CA ILE A 33 0.45 19.36 -5.99
C ILE A 33 1.32 18.22 -6.53
N VAL A 34 2.33 17.84 -5.76
CA VAL A 34 3.08 16.61 -5.99
C VAL A 34 2.72 15.62 -4.90
N PHE A 35 2.12 14.52 -5.29
CA PHE A 35 1.85 13.44 -4.35
C PHE A 35 2.96 12.38 -4.36
N THR A 36 3.11 11.70 -3.22
CA THR A 36 3.84 10.44 -3.10
C THR A 36 3.00 9.46 -2.29
N SER A 37 3.28 8.16 -2.43
CA SER A 37 2.59 7.11 -1.68
C SER A 37 1.06 7.14 -1.88
N VAL A 38 0.63 7.28 -3.12
CA VAL A 38 -0.76 7.16 -3.55
C VAL A 38 -0.94 5.83 -4.26
N THR A 39 -1.92 5.04 -3.86
CA THR A 39 -2.13 3.68 -4.39
C THR A 39 -2.74 3.68 -5.79
N ASP A 40 -3.78 4.48 -5.99
CA ASP A 40 -4.51 4.59 -7.25
C ASP A 40 -4.91 6.06 -7.50
N ALA A 41 -4.03 6.80 -8.16
CA ALA A 41 -4.24 8.22 -8.37
C ALA A 41 -5.35 8.54 -9.37
N VAL A 42 -5.64 7.64 -10.32
CA VAL A 42 -6.74 7.78 -11.28
C VAL A 42 -8.06 7.48 -10.59
N GLY A 43 -8.18 6.35 -9.89
CA GLY A 43 -9.38 5.98 -9.16
C GLY A 43 -9.67 6.91 -7.97
N ALA A 44 -8.64 7.55 -7.40
CA ALA A 44 -8.79 8.62 -6.41
C ALA A 44 -9.16 9.99 -7.01
N GLU A 45 -9.36 10.06 -8.34
CA GLU A 45 -9.69 11.28 -9.08
C GLU A 45 -8.64 12.40 -8.92
N LEU A 46 -7.38 12.05 -8.64
CA LEU A 46 -6.27 13.01 -8.51
C LEU A 46 -5.75 13.45 -9.86
N ILE A 47 -5.67 12.53 -10.80
CA ILE A 47 -5.14 12.74 -12.16
C ILE A 47 -6.04 12.07 -13.20
N ALA A 48 -5.97 12.53 -14.44
CA ALA A 48 -6.76 11.98 -15.53
C ALA A 48 -6.19 10.64 -16.05
N SER A 49 -4.86 10.55 -16.18
CA SER A 49 -4.11 9.33 -16.49
C SER A 49 -2.69 9.40 -15.96
N MET A 50 -1.98 8.29 -15.95
CA MET A 50 -0.57 8.25 -15.50
C MET A 50 0.35 9.02 -16.43
N GLU A 51 0.13 8.93 -17.74
CA GLU A 51 0.96 9.57 -18.77
C GLU A 51 0.68 11.07 -18.93
N ALA A 52 -0.58 11.45 -18.73
CA ALA A 52 -1.05 12.83 -18.86
C ALA A 52 -1.97 13.18 -17.69
N PRO A 53 -1.38 13.51 -16.52
CA PRO A 53 -2.13 13.79 -15.30
C PRO A 53 -3.21 14.86 -15.46
N GLY A 54 -2.92 15.93 -16.19
CA GLY A 54 -3.81 17.07 -16.35
C GLY A 54 -3.96 17.91 -15.08
N GLY A 55 -4.46 19.12 -15.22
CA GLY A 55 -4.66 20.01 -14.08
C GLY A 55 -3.34 20.38 -13.36
N ASN A 56 -3.41 20.47 -12.03
CA ASN A 56 -2.30 20.92 -11.18
C ASN A 56 -1.66 19.81 -10.33
N VAL A 57 -1.87 18.52 -10.65
CA VAL A 57 -1.46 17.39 -9.81
C VAL A 57 -0.57 16.42 -10.60
N THR A 58 0.50 15.93 -9.98
CA THR A 58 1.32 14.79 -10.41
C THR A 58 1.93 14.09 -9.21
N GLY A 59 2.66 12.98 -9.41
CA GLY A 59 3.36 12.33 -8.31
C GLY A 59 3.79 10.90 -8.58
N THR A 60 3.96 10.12 -7.50
CA THR A 60 4.43 8.74 -7.51
C THR A 60 3.47 7.81 -6.80
N ILE A 61 3.22 6.67 -7.43
CA ILE A 61 2.35 5.59 -6.92
C ILE A 61 3.13 4.71 -5.93
N ASP A 62 2.44 4.12 -4.96
CA ASP A 62 3.00 3.15 -4.00
C ASP A 62 2.49 1.71 -4.17
N LEU A 63 1.98 1.40 -5.34
CA LEU A 63 1.58 0.04 -5.71
C LEU A 63 2.21 -0.33 -7.05
N HIS A 64 3.22 -1.22 -7.02
CA HIS A 64 3.80 -1.72 -8.26
C HIS A 64 2.78 -2.61 -9.00
N PRO A 65 2.67 -2.53 -10.33
CA PRO A 65 1.65 -3.28 -11.09
C PRO A 65 1.63 -4.80 -10.83
N ASP A 66 2.79 -5.40 -10.54
CA ASP A 66 2.91 -6.84 -10.31
C ASP A 66 2.70 -7.25 -8.84
N THR A 67 2.59 -6.31 -7.88
CA THR A 67 2.50 -6.63 -6.45
C THR A 67 1.35 -7.56 -6.14
N ILE A 68 0.15 -7.23 -6.60
CA ILE A 68 -1.08 -7.97 -6.28
C ILE A 68 -1.05 -9.39 -6.88
N ALA A 69 -0.62 -9.52 -8.14
CA ALA A 69 -0.53 -10.81 -8.80
C ALA A 69 0.51 -11.73 -8.14
N ASN A 70 1.70 -11.19 -7.83
CA ASN A 70 2.75 -11.93 -7.15
C ASN A 70 2.34 -12.35 -5.73
N THR A 71 1.63 -11.47 -5.01
CA THR A 71 1.10 -11.78 -3.67
C THR A 71 0.07 -12.91 -3.73
N ALA A 72 -0.86 -12.87 -4.68
CA ALA A 72 -1.84 -13.95 -4.86
C ALA A 72 -1.19 -15.28 -5.24
N ALA A 73 -0.19 -15.25 -6.12
CA ALA A 73 0.59 -16.43 -6.48
C ALA A 73 1.38 -17.00 -5.30
N PHE A 74 1.94 -16.14 -4.42
CA PHE A 74 2.63 -16.58 -3.21
C PHE A 74 1.68 -17.28 -2.24
N PHE A 75 0.50 -16.75 -1.99
CA PHE A 75 -0.53 -17.42 -1.19
C PHE A 75 -0.86 -18.80 -1.74
N LYS A 76 -1.00 -18.93 -3.06
CA LYS A 76 -1.33 -20.19 -3.71
C LYS A 76 -0.21 -21.22 -3.65
N ASN A 77 0.97 -20.82 -4.10
CA ASN A 77 2.05 -21.75 -4.42
C ASN A 77 2.93 -22.06 -3.22
N GLU A 78 3.11 -21.10 -2.33
CA GLU A 78 4.06 -21.21 -1.22
C GLU A 78 3.35 -21.48 0.11
N LEU A 79 2.18 -20.87 0.34
CA LEU A 79 1.40 -21.09 1.55
C LEU A 79 0.29 -22.13 1.39
N GLY A 80 -0.09 -22.49 0.15
CA GLY A 80 -1.19 -23.42 -0.12
C GLY A 80 -2.54 -22.91 0.38
N ALA A 81 -2.67 -21.59 0.54
CA ALA A 81 -3.84 -20.94 1.11
C ALA A 81 -5.13 -21.27 0.34
N LYS A 82 -6.22 -21.38 1.09
CA LYS A 82 -7.59 -21.54 0.56
C LYS A 82 -8.47 -20.36 0.90
N LYS A 83 -8.21 -19.73 2.04
CA LYS A 83 -8.97 -18.59 2.54
C LYS A 83 -8.01 -17.57 3.16
N VAL A 84 -7.92 -16.41 2.56
CA VAL A 84 -7.12 -15.30 3.04
C VAL A 84 -8.03 -14.29 3.73
N GLY A 85 -7.68 -13.89 4.95
CA GLY A 85 -8.37 -12.83 5.69
C GLY A 85 -7.73 -11.48 5.45
N THR A 86 -8.53 -10.43 5.39
CA THR A 86 -8.04 -9.05 5.39
C THR A 86 -8.86 -8.18 6.34
N VAL A 87 -8.20 -7.19 6.91
CA VAL A 87 -8.81 -6.13 7.72
C VAL A 87 -8.53 -4.81 7.01
N TYR A 88 -9.55 -3.98 6.81
CA TYR A 88 -9.37 -2.72 6.12
C TYR A 88 -10.41 -1.66 6.52
N ASN A 89 -10.06 -0.39 6.33
CA ASN A 89 -10.95 0.73 6.55
C ASN A 89 -11.73 1.06 5.27
N THR A 90 -13.04 0.87 5.30
CA THR A 90 -13.94 1.19 4.17
C THR A 90 -14.07 2.68 3.86
N GLY A 91 -13.56 3.55 4.72
CA GLY A 91 -13.49 5.00 4.50
C GLY A 91 -12.25 5.45 3.73
N GLU A 92 -11.31 4.55 3.43
CA GLU A 92 -10.09 4.87 2.67
C GLU A 92 -10.21 4.39 1.21
N GLN A 93 -10.12 5.33 0.25
CA GLN A 93 -10.22 5.00 -1.18
C GLN A 93 -9.11 4.04 -1.63
N ASN A 94 -7.86 4.25 -1.16
CA ASN A 94 -6.74 3.35 -1.42
C ASN A 94 -7.02 1.91 -0.95
N SER A 95 -7.71 1.74 0.17
CA SER A 95 -8.07 0.43 0.71
C SER A 95 -9.16 -0.25 -0.10
N ILE A 96 -10.19 0.49 -0.52
CA ILE A 96 -11.22 -0.03 -1.42
C ILE A 96 -10.60 -0.50 -2.74
N ALA A 97 -9.72 0.30 -3.35
CA ALA A 97 -9.04 -0.09 -4.59
C ALA A 97 -8.22 -1.37 -4.44
N GLN A 98 -7.45 -1.51 -3.36
CA GLN A 98 -6.62 -2.69 -3.12
C GLN A 98 -7.43 -3.94 -2.78
N VAL A 99 -8.50 -3.82 -1.98
CA VAL A 99 -9.33 -4.99 -1.65
C VAL A 99 -10.00 -5.57 -2.89
N GLU A 100 -10.48 -4.74 -3.81
CA GLU A 100 -11.07 -5.23 -5.06
C GLU A 100 -10.03 -5.92 -5.95
N GLN A 101 -8.82 -5.37 -6.05
CA GLN A 101 -7.74 -5.96 -6.84
C GLN A 101 -7.29 -7.31 -6.26
N ILE A 102 -7.01 -7.39 -4.95
CA ILE A 102 -6.56 -8.64 -4.34
C ILE A 102 -7.66 -9.71 -4.35
N LYS A 103 -8.92 -9.32 -4.17
CA LYS A 103 -10.08 -10.21 -4.25
C LYS A 103 -10.19 -10.86 -5.64
N ALA A 104 -10.01 -10.07 -6.69
CA ALA A 104 -10.01 -10.57 -8.06
C ALA A 104 -8.84 -11.53 -8.32
N ALA A 105 -7.62 -11.17 -7.87
CA ALA A 105 -6.43 -11.98 -8.04
C ALA A 105 -6.50 -13.30 -7.27
N LEU A 106 -6.91 -13.28 -6.00
CA LEU A 106 -7.09 -14.49 -5.18
C LEU A 106 -8.16 -15.41 -5.77
N LYS A 107 -9.27 -14.84 -6.25
CA LYS A 107 -10.33 -15.62 -6.93
C LYS A 107 -9.81 -16.33 -8.17
N ALA A 108 -8.95 -15.70 -8.96
CA ALA A 108 -8.30 -16.32 -10.12
C ALA A 108 -7.43 -17.52 -9.73
N GLU A 109 -6.82 -17.49 -8.55
CA GLU A 109 -6.03 -18.58 -7.96
C GLU A 109 -6.90 -19.62 -7.21
N GLY A 110 -8.21 -19.45 -7.16
CA GLY A 110 -9.14 -20.33 -6.45
C GLY A 110 -9.09 -20.16 -4.94
N ILE A 111 -8.71 -18.97 -4.45
CA ILE A 111 -8.63 -18.60 -3.03
C ILE A 111 -9.79 -17.66 -2.70
N GLU A 112 -10.46 -17.90 -1.58
CA GLU A 112 -11.51 -17.02 -1.04
C GLU A 112 -10.89 -15.89 -0.22
N LEU A 113 -11.33 -14.63 -0.44
CA LEU A 113 -11.02 -13.52 0.46
C LEU A 113 -12.14 -13.37 1.49
N VAL A 114 -11.77 -13.33 2.77
CA VAL A 114 -12.68 -13.07 3.89
C VAL A 114 -12.36 -11.68 4.46
N GLU A 115 -13.31 -10.79 4.39
CA GLU A 115 -13.14 -9.37 4.70
C GLU A 115 -13.65 -9.04 6.12
N ALA A 116 -12.89 -8.21 6.85
CA ALA A 116 -13.31 -7.60 8.11
C ALA A 116 -13.11 -6.08 8.03
N ALA A 117 -14.20 -5.32 8.10
CA ALA A 117 -14.16 -3.88 7.99
C ALA A 117 -13.92 -3.22 9.35
N VAL A 118 -13.17 -2.11 9.36
CA VAL A 118 -12.97 -1.24 10.51
C VAL A 118 -13.20 0.21 10.12
N SER A 119 -13.49 1.05 11.11
CA SER A 119 -13.64 2.50 10.93
C SER A 119 -12.52 3.30 11.61
N ASN A 120 -11.79 2.66 12.52
CA ASN A 120 -10.67 3.26 13.25
C ASN A 120 -9.70 2.19 13.77
N SER A 121 -8.52 2.63 14.20
CA SER A 121 -7.43 1.73 14.63
C SER A 121 -7.73 0.92 15.89
N SER A 122 -8.64 1.37 16.76
CA SER A 122 -8.99 0.63 18.00
C SER A 122 -9.80 -0.64 17.73
N GLU A 123 -10.43 -0.76 16.55
CA GLU A 123 -11.21 -1.92 16.13
C GLU A 123 -10.35 -3.02 15.49
N VAL A 124 -9.11 -2.72 15.08
CA VAL A 124 -8.26 -3.58 14.25
C VAL A 124 -8.01 -4.93 14.92
N LYS A 125 -7.66 -4.94 16.21
CA LYS A 125 -7.41 -6.19 16.94
C LYS A 125 -8.64 -7.11 16.92
N GLN A 126 -9.80 -6.59 17.29
CA GLN A 126 -11.05 -7.36 17.35
C GLN A 126 -11.46 -7.85 15.95
N ALA A 127 -11.29 -7.02 14.93
CA ALA A 127 -11.56 -7.40 13.54
C ALA A 127 -10.65 -8.55 13.10
N THR A 128 -9.35 -8.49 13.42
CA THR A 128 -8.39 -9.57 13.13
C THR A 128 -8.77 -10.86 13.88
N GLU A 129 -9.09 -10.78 15.17
CA GLU A 129 -9.53 -11.93 15.97
C GLU A 129 -10.82 -12.57 15.41
N SER A 130 -11.70 -11.78 14.80
CA SER A 130 -12.93 -12.28 14.18
C SER A 130 -12.70 -13.19 12.98
N LEU A 131 -11.52 -13.15 12.38
CA LEU A 131 -11.10 -13.98 11.24
C LEU A 131 -10.56 -15.35 11.70
N LEU A 132 -10.20 -15.52 12.98
CA LEU A 132 -9.64 -16.76 13.49
C LEU A 132 -10.60 -17.93 13.29
N GLY A 133 -10.02 -19.05 12.83
CA GLY A 133 -10.78 -20.27 12.50
C GLY A 133 -11.61 -20.18 11.19
N LYS A 134 -11.62 -19.04 10.52
CA LYS A 134 -12.30 -18.84 9.24
C LYS A 134 -11.33 -18.77 8.07
N VAL A 135 -10.07 -18.42 8.32
CA VAL A 135 -9.01 -18.22 7.32
C VAL A 135 -7.75 -19.02 7.68
N ASP A 136 -6.91 -19.26 6.73
CA ASP A 136 -5.63 -19.97 6.89
C ASP A 136 -4.41 -19.06 6.69
N SER A 137 -4.63 -17.82 6.26
CA SER A 137 -3.61 -16.78 6.10
C SER A 137 -4.23 -15.40 6.23
N LEU A 138 -3.41 -14.37 6.48
CA LEU A 138 -3.81 -12.97 6.53
C LEU A 138 -3.06 -12.16 5.47
N TYR A 139 -3.72 -11.15 4.92
CA TYR A 139 -3.13 -10.11 4.08
C TYR A 139 -3.51 -8.73 4.60
N ILE A 140 -2.52 -7.92 4.93
CA ILE A 140 -2.70 -6.51 5.29
C ILE A 140 -1.95 -5.67 4.26
N PHE A 141 -2.68 -5.03 3.38
CA PHE A 141 -2.14 -4.08 2.39
C PHE A 141 -1.93 -2.69 2.99
N THR A 142 -1.60 -1.68 2.18
CA THR A 142 -1.26 -0.31 2.63
C THR A 142 -2.52 0.49 3.06
N ASP A 143 -3.23 0.00 4.07
CA ASP A 143 -4.33 0.67 4.75
C ASP A 143 -3.79 1.51 5.91
N ASN A 144 -3.95 2.83 5.88
CA ASN A 144 -3.36 3.72 6.88
C ASN A 144 -3.88 3.44 8.30
N THR A 145 -5.17 3.13 8.43
CA THR A 145 -5.80 2.82 9.72
C THR A 145 -5.26 1.52 10.31
N VAL A 146 -5.20 0.46 9.50
CA VAL A 146 -4.77 -0.87 9.96
C VAL A 146 -3.26 -0.89 10.21
N VAL A 147 -2.44 -0.31 9.32
CA VAL A 147 -0.98 -0.24 9.49
C VAL A 147 -0.60 0.57 10.74
N SER A 148 -1.38 1.60 11.12
CA SER A 148 -1.17 2.32 12.38
C SER A 148 -1.34 1.43 13.63
N ALA A 149 -2.10 0.34 13.53
CA ALA A 149 -2.33 -0.66 14.59
C ALA A 149 -1.77 -2.05 14.24
N LEU A 150 -0.81 -2.13 13.30
CA LEU A 150 -0.30 -3.40 12.75
C LEU A 150 0.26 -4.34 13.82
N ASP A 151 0.86 -3.82 14.88
CA ASP A 151 1.41 -4.64 15.96
C ASP A 151 0.34 -5.55 16.59
N SER A 152 -0.90 -5.08 16.67
CA SER A 152 -2.02 -5.90 17.16
C SER A 152 -2.42 -7.01 16.19
N VAL A 153 -2.26 -6.80 14.87
CA VAL A 153 -2.47 -7.84 13.85
C VAL A 153 -1.34 -8.88 13.94
N ILE A 154 -0.09 -8.42 14.06
CA ILE A 154 1.09 -9.27 14.21
C ILE A 154 0.96 -10.17 15.46
N ASP A 155 0.54 -9.60 16.59
CA ASP A 155 0.32 -10.38 17.83
C ASP A 155 -0.71 -11.48 17.63
N VAL A 156 -1.84 -11.17 16.99
CA VAL A 156 -2.90 -12.16 16.70
C VAL A 156 -2.39 -13.23 15.74
N ALA A 157 -1.71 -12.83 14.67
CA ALA A 157 -1.14 -13.74 13.65
C ALA A 157 -0.11 -14.69 14.28
N ASN A 158 0.86 -14.15 15.03
CA ASN A 158 1.94 -14.92 15.65
C ASN A 158 1.43 -15.90 16.70
N THR A 159 0.49 -15.46 17.55
CA THR A 159 -0.10 -16.31 18.60
C THR A 159 -0.85 -17.50 17.99
N ASN A 160 -1.48 -17.32 16.84
CA ASN A 160 -2.28 -18.35 16.17
C ASN A 160 -1.52 -19.04 15.01
N LYS A 161 -0.23 -18.71 14.82
CA LYS A 161 0.62 -19.24 13.74
C LYS A 161 0.00 -19.08 12.36
N LEU A 162 -0.68 -17.96 12.13
CA LEU A 162 -1.24 -17.61 10.84
C LEU A 162 -0.19 -16.86 10.01
N PRO A 163 0.14 -17.30 8.79
CA PRO A 163 0.97 -16.52 7.88
C PRO A 163 0.36 -15.14 7.62
N LEU A 164 1.13 -14.08 7.88
CA LEU A 164 0.73 -12.69 7.68
C LEU A 164 1.55 -12.07 6.55
N ILE A 165 1.00 -12.02 5.35
CA ILE A 165 1.59 -11.24 4.24
C ILE A 165 1.17 -9.78 4.42
N VAL A 166 2.10 -8.86 4.16
CA VAL A 166 1.89 -7.42 4.29
C VAL A 166 2.14 -6.70 2.97
N GLY A 167 1.65 -5.46 2.85
CA GLY A 167 1.66 -4.71 1.59
C GLY A 167 2.97 -3.98 1.29
N GLU A 168 3.86 -3.84 2.29
CA GLU A 168 5.10 -3.07 2.16
C GLU A 168 6.20 -3.59 3.12
N MET A 169 7.45 -3.18 2.85
CA MET A 169 8.63 -3.79 3.48
C MET A 169 8.84 -3.38 4.93
N ASP A 170 8.46 -2.17 5.33
CA ASP A 170 8.57 -1.72 6.73
C ASP A 170 7.69 -2.55 7.66
N SER A 171 6.52 -2.99 7.17
CA SER A 171 5.64 -3.92 7.88
C SER A 171 6.23 -5.33 8.01
N VAL A 172 7.07 -5.76 7.06
CA VAL A 172 7.86 -7.01 7.21
C VAL A 172 8.87 -6.86 8.35
N ALA A 173 9.57 -5.72 8.42
CA ALA A 173 10.52 -5.43 9.50
C ALA A 173 9.85 -5.37 10.89
N ARG A 174 8.56 -5.01 10.95
CA ARG A 174 7.77 -5.02 12.19
C ARG A 174 7.32 -6.43 12.61
N GLY A 175 7.39 -7.43 11.74
CA GLY A 175 7.03 -8.81 12.04
C GLY A 175 6.01 -9.45 11.08
N GLY A 176 5.65 -8.78 9.99
CA GLY A 176 4.96 -9.42 8.86
C GLY A 176 5.83 -10.52 8.25
N LEU A 177 5.22 -11.58 7.71
CA LEU A 177 5.94 -12.70 7.14
C LEU A 177 6.71 -12.33 5.88
N ALA A 178 6.02 -11.70 4.94
CA ALA A 178 6.60 -11.34 3.65
C ALA A 178 5.82 -10.20 2.98
N ALA A 179 6.51 -9.50 2.08
CA ALA A 179 5.90 -8.55 1.16
C ALA A 179 6.60 -8.55 -0.20
N TYR A 180 5.83 -8.32 -1.26
CA TYR A 180 6.35 -7.79 -2.50
C TYR A 180 6.34 -6.27 -2.42
N GLY A 181 7.49 -5.65 -2.32
CA GLY A 181 7.62 -4.22 -2.06
C GLY A 181 8.79 -3.56 -2.81
N PHE A 182 8.97 -2.31 -2.53
CA PHE A 182 9.99 -1.41 -3.08
C PHE A 182 10.42 -0.43 -1.98
N GLU A 183 11.50 0.33 -2.22
CA GLU A 183 11.96 1.32 -1.27
C GLU A 183 11.10 2.59 -1.35
N TYR A 184 10.46 2.98 -0.25
CA TYR A 184 9.71 4.25 -0.17
C TYR A 184 10.60 5.48 -0.39
N TYR A 185 11.90 5.37 -0.07
CA TYR A 185 12.89 6.40 -0.38
C TYR A 185 12.91 6.73 -1.88
N ASP A 186 12.87 5.71 -2.75
CA ASP A 186 12.99 5.90 -4.20
C ASP A 186 11.80 6.68 -4.77
N ILE A 187 10.58 6.31 -4.38
CA ILE A 187 9.38 7.03 -4.84
C ILE A 187 9.29 8.44 -4.25
N GLY A 188 9.73 8.63 -3.00
CA GLY A 188 9.83 9.96 -2.38
C GLY A 188 10.85 10.84 -3.07
N TYR A 189 12.03 10.31 -3.41
CA TYR A 189 13.06 11.00 -4.15
C TYR A 189 12.58 11.40 -5.55
N GLU A 190 11.93 10.50 -6.27
CA GLU A 190 11.36 10.77 -7.59
C GLU A 190 10.26 11.83 -7.53
N ALA A 191 9.38 11.79 -6.52
CA ALA A 191 8.40 12.85 -6.29
C ALA A 191 9.09 14.21 -6.03
N GLY A 192 10.20 14.21 -5.29
CA GLY A 192 11.05 15.40 -5.11
C GLY A 192 11.62 15.93 -6.43
N GLN A 193 12.05 15.06 -7.34
CA GLN A 193 12.52 15.47 -8.67
C GLN A 193 11.40 16.13 -9.48
N LYS A 194 10.15 15.61 -9.41
CA LYS A 194 8.99 16.24 -10.05
C LYS A 194 8.72 17.64 -9.47
N ALA A 195 8.87 17.81 -8.16
CA ALA A 195 8.75 19.12 -7.52
C ALA A 195 9.82 20.11 -8.05
N VAL A 196 11.05 19.65 -8.26
CA VAL A 196 12.12 20.47 -8.87
C VAL A 196 11.76 20.85 -10.31
N GLU A 197 11.21 19.94 -11.11
CA GLU A 197 10.76 20.24 -12.49
C GLU A 197 9.70 21.36 -12.51
N ILE A 198 8.83 21.38 -11.51
CA ILE A 198 7.80 22.43 -11.38
C ILE A 198 8.43 23.75 -10.91
N LEU A 199 9.13 23.73 -9.77
CA LEU A 199 9.59 24.95 -9.10
C LEU A 199 10.78 25.61 -9.78
N ALA A 200 11.74 24.84 -10.28
CA ALA A 200 12.96 25.36 -10.88
C ALA A 200 12.87 25.48 -12.41
N ASN A 201 12.16 24.57 -13.08
CA ASN A 201 12.11 24.51 -14.53
C ASN A 201 10.79 25.05 -15.10
N GLY A 202 9.81 25.42 -14.25
CA GLY A 202 8.55 26.03 -14.64
C GLY A 202 7.60 25.09 -15.40
N LYS A 203 7.77 23.75 -15.28
CA LYS A 203 6.85 22.80 -15.91
C LYS A 203 5.50 22.79 -15.20
N SER A 204 4.43 22.61 -15.97
CA SER A 204 3.10 22.34 -15.41
C SER A 204 3.05 20.96 -14.79
N ALA A 205 2.49 20.82 -13.58
CA ALA A 205 2.32 19.52 -12.92
C ALA A 205 1.53 18.53 -13.81
N GLY A 206 0.50 19.01 -14.48
CA GLY A 206 -0.34 18.20 -15.38
C GLY A 206 0.36 17.67 -16.63
N GLU A 207 1.57 18.16 -16.97
CA GLU A 207 2.40 17.69 -18.08
C GLU A 207 3.51 16.72 -17.65
N ILE A 208 3.70 16.52 -16.34
CA ILE A 208 4.70 15.60 -15.79
C ILE A 208 4.00 14.27 -15.51
N PRO A 209 4.34 13.17 -16.22
CA PRO A 209 3.74 11.85 -15.96
C PRO A 209 3.83 11.44 -14.50
N ALA A 210 2.78 10.86 -13.96
CA ALA A 210 2.85 10.12 -12.70
C ALA A 210 3.51 8.76 -12.95
N THR A 211 4.19 8.21 -11.94
CA THR A 211 5.02 7.02 -12.12
C THR A 211 4.75 5.95 -11.07
N PHE A 212 4.94 4.71 -11.47
CA PHE A 212 4.97 3.55 -10.59
C PHE A 212 6.39 3.35 -10.03
N PRO A 213 6.53 2.62 -8.88
CA PRO A 213 7.84 2.16 -8.44
C PRO A 213 8.56 1.37 -9.53
N ALA A 214 9.85 1.61 -9.70
CA ALA A 214 10.64 0.97 -10.76
C ALA A 214 11.05 -0.47 -10.44
N ASN A 215 11.24 -0.79 -9.14
CA ASN A 215 11.78 -2.06 -8.68
C ASN A 215 10.78 -2.73 -7.74
N LEU A 216 10.59 -4.04 -7.93
CA LEU A 216 9.80 -4.86 -7.03
C LEU A 216 10.68 -6.00 -6.52
N LYS A 217 10.73 -6.21 -5.20
CA LYS A 217 11.45 -7.32 -4.59
C LYS A 217 10.57 -8.04 -3.57
N LEU A 218 10.85 -9.31 -3.36
CA LEU A 218 10.27 -10.08 -2.26
C LEU A 218 11.16 -9.92 -1.04
N VAL A 219 10.59 -9.49 0.08
CA VAL A 219 11.26 -9.44 1.38
C VAL A 219 10.56 -10.40 2.33
N ILE A 220 11.34 -11.17 3.11
CA ILE A 220 10.84 -12.18 4.04
C ILE A 220 11.47 -11.97 5.41
N ASN A 221 10.64 -11.96 6.45
CA ASN A 221 11.08 -11.99 7.83
C ASN A 221 11.34 -13.44 8.26
N LYS A 222 12.58 -13.75 8.61
CA LYS A 222 13.01 -15.10 8.97
C LYS A 222 12.32 -15.62 10.23
N ALA A 223 12.23 -14.78 11.27
CA ALA A 223 11.59 -15.18 12.51
C ALA A 223 10.08 -15.48 12.33
N ALA A 224 9.39 -14.68 11.50
CA ALA A 224 8.00 -14.91 11.16
C ALA A 224 7.82 -16.19 10.32
N ALA A 225 8.75 -16.47 9.39
CA ALA A 225 8.74 -17.71 8.60
C ALA A 225 8.92 -18.96 9.49
N GLU A 226 9.89 -18.92 10.42
CA GLU A 226 10.13 -19.97 11.39
C GLU A 226 8.90 -20.21 12.30
N ASN A 227 8.23 -19.14 12.75
CA ASN A 227 7.04 -19.24 13.60
C ASN A 227 5.88 -20.00 12.92
N VAL A 228 5.69 -19.80 11.61
CA VAL A 228 4.62 -20.48 10.85
C VAL A 228 5.10 -21.78 10.19
N GLY A 229 6.38 -22.13 10.32
CA GLY A 229 6.99 -23.34 9.75
C GLY A 229 7.19 -23.28 8.23
N LEU A 230 7.36 -22.06 7.67
CA LEU A 230 7.63 -21.87 6.26
C LEU A 230 9.12 -21.98 5.98
N GLU A 231 9.50 -22.89 5.10
CA GLU A 231 10.87 -23.01 4.60
C GLU A 231 11.15 -21.96 3.51
N ILE A 232 12.17 -21.12 3.74
CA ILE A 232 12.56 -20.09 2.77
C ILE A 232 13.38 -20.74 1.67
N LYS A 233 12.90 -20.65 0.42
CA LYS A 233 13.55 -21.26 -0.75
C LYS A 233 14.50 -20.28 -1.44
N GLU A 234 15.71 -20.72 -1.76
CA GLU A 234 16.67 -19.91 -2.54
C GLU A 234 16.09 -19.45 -3.89
N SER A 235 15.22 -20.29 -4.50
CA SER A 235 14.59 -19.99 -5.79
C SER A 235 13.68 -18.75 -5.76
N TRP A 236 13.28 -18.26 -4.61
CA TRP A 236 12.49 -17.03 -4.50
C TRP A 236 13.30 -15.76 -4.71
N ASN A 237 14.63 -15.85 -4.64
CA ASN A 237 15.54 -14.69 -4.71
C ASN A 237 15.08 -13.54 -3.78
N ALA A 238 14.59 -13.91 -2.60
CA ALA A 238 14.06 -12.96 -1.62
C ALA A 238 15.18 -12.30 -0.82
N GLU A 239 14.97 -11.06 -0.45
CA GLU A 239 15.74 -10.42 0.61
C GLU A 239 15.22 -10.96 1.96
N VAL A 240 16.10 -11.57 2.75
CA VAL A 240 15.75 -12.14 4.06
C VAL A 240 16.24 -11.22 5.15
N ILE A 241 15.32 -10.79 6.01
CA ILE A 241 15.61 -9.97 7.18
C ILE A 241 15.42 -10.77 8.47
N GLU A 242 16.15 -10.38 9.54
CA GLU A 242 16.11 -11.07 10.85
C GLU A 242 14.84 -10.70 11.64
#